data_bc5fc75b9839251255020d62c6945164
#
_entry.id   bc5fc75b9839251255020d62c6945164
#
_cell.length_a   1.000
_cell.length_b   1.000
_cell.length_c   1.000
_cell.angle_alpha   90.00
_cell.angle_beta   90.00
_cell.angle_gamma   90.00
#
_symmetry.space_group_name_H-M   'P 1'
#
loop_
_entity.id
_entity.type
_entity.pdbx_description
1 polymer ?
#
loop_
_entity_poly.entity_id
_entity_poly.type
_entity_poly.pdbx_seq_one_letter_code
_entity_poly.pdbx_strand_id
1 'polypeptide(L)'
;MKVNFSEVSQRHVCIALFIFCSLLQRSISPLFLLPLLLQEKRNLLGQIAEVKFNNDNNNLQFLQQQSQQLNNLERQFQRGQKTVDKLQHKIQTQDTRQNLILSKSSKQSNQISLLEDRINSIQERFKSVPSKVVPIQRRTLLAIDSANLDGAAKSLNMKVDYERLKRYVNVHFGSLEARIYVGKYDNSSRQKLWFNYLEKNGYVVKTKPVTVYGNTVKANVDVDLALDIREHGVNFKNVVLCSGDGDYLPLVEQLQGLGIKVIVLASPGHTNHFLQRQADEYISLIDIMGEVSDR
;
A
#
# COMPACT_ATOMS: atom_id res chain seq x y z
N MET A 1 42.30 -55.18 -49.59
CA MET A 1 42.25 -54.85 -48.17
C MET A 1 40.82 -54.41 -47.86
N LYS A 2 40.00 -55.29 -47.24
CA LYS A 2 38.63 -54.92 -46.83
C LYS A 2 38.72 -54.09 -45.54
N VAL A 3 38.58 -52.80 -45.62
CA VAL A 3 38.48 -51.95 -44.45
C VAL A 3 37.16 -52.26 -43.77
N ASN A 4 37.24 -52.69 -42.53
CA ASN A 4 36.07 -53.05 -41.73
C ASN A 4 35.35 -51.77 -41.27
N PHE A 5 34.40 -51.31 -42.09
CA PHE A 5 33.65 -50.03 -41.92
C PHE A 5 32.87 -49.95 -40.58
N SER A 6 32.56 -51.09 -39.95
CA SER A 6 31.85 -51.11 -38.67
C SER A 6 32.68 -50.58 -37.50
N GLU A 7 33.98 -50.79 -37.46
CA GLU A 7 34.87 -50.32 -36.41
C GLU A 7 35.20 -48.82 -36.52
N VAL A 8 35.37 -48.33 -37.74
CA VAL A 8 35.65 -46.91 -37.97
C VAL A 8 34.44 -46.02 -37.62
N SER A 9 33.23 -46.49 -37.92
CA SER A 9 31.98 -45.78 -37.64
C SER A 9 31.64 -45.73 -36.12
N GLN A 10 31.82 -46.87 -35.39
CA GLN A 10 31.60 -46.87 -33.93
C GLN A 10 32.59 -45.97 -33.17
N ARG A 11 33.85 -45.92 -33.62
CA ARG A 11 34.83 -44.99 -33.02
C ARG A 11 34.45 -43.54 -33.16
N HIS A 12 33.93 -43.10 -34.30
CA HIS A 12 33.54 -41.72 -34.52
C HIS A 12 32.31 -41.32 -33.68
N VAL A 13 31.32 -42.18 -33.56
CA VAL A 13 30.15 -41.93 -32.71
C VAL A 13 30.53 -41.93 -31.23
N CYS A 14 31.38 -42.85 -30.78
CA CYS A 14 31.89 -42.86 -29.42
C CYS A 14 32.76 -41.62 -29.10
N ILE A 15 33.58 -41.18 -30.06
CA ILE A 15 34.38 -39.95 -29.91
C ILE A 15 33.48 -38.73 -29.82
N ALA A 16 32.45 -38.60 -30.67
CA ALA A 16 31.52 -37.49 -30.65
C ALA A 16 30.70 -37.46 -29.31
N LEU A 17 30.24 -38.62 -28.84
CA LEU A 17 29.57 -38.75 -27.53
C LEU A 17 30.52 -38.48 -26.36
N PHE A 18 31.77 -38.96 -26.43
CA PHE A 18 32.78 -38.72 -25.38
C PHE A 18 33.18 -37.24 -25.32
N ILE A 19 33.37 -36.60 -26.45
CA ILE A 19 33.61 -35.15 -26.55
C ILE A 19 32.39 -34.37 -26.02
N PHE A 20 31.16 -34.77 -26.36
CA PHE A 20 29.93 -34.15 -25.84
C PHE A 20 29.79 -34.29 -24.34
N CYS A 21 30.01 -35.47 -23.77
CA CYS A 21 29.97 -35.67 -22.32
C CYS A 21 31.10 -34.94 -21.58
N SER A 22 32.32 -34.91 -22.12
CA SER A 22 33.48 -34.22 -21.53
C SER A 22 33.34 -32.67 -21.61
N LEU A 23 32.65 -32.17 -22.63
CA LEU A 23 32.38 -30.73 -22.81
C LEU A 23 31.22 -30.22 -21.96
N LEU A 24 30.23 -31.06 -21.63
CA LEU A 24 29.21 -30.80 -20.62
C LEU A 24 29.79 -30.64 -19.21
N GLN A 25 30.88 -31.33 -18.89
CA GLN A 25 31.58 -31.21 -17.62
C GLN A 25 32.55 -30.02 -17.51
N ARG A 26 32.92 -29.39 -18.61
CA ARG A 26 33.88 -28.30 -18.67
C ARG A 26 33.30 -27.09 -19.41
N SER A 27 32.37 -26.37 -18.83
CA SER A 27 31.96 -24.95 -19.14
C SER A 27 32.36 -24.40 -20.55
N ILE A 28 32.35 -25.20 -21.59
CA ILE A 28 32.66 -24.72 -22.94
C ILE A 28 31.41 -24.17 -23.58
N SER A 29 31.51 -22.95 -24.10
CA SER A 29 30.42 -22.22 -24.72
C SER A 29 29.68 -23.06 -25.78
N PRO A 30 28.36 -23.12 -25.72
CA PRO A 30 27.50 -23.81 -26.73
C PRO A 30 27.79 -23.40 -28.16
N LEU A 31 28.37 -22.21 -28.38
CA LEU A 31 28.75 -21.68 -29.69
C LEU A 31 29.73 -22.58 -30.49
N PHE A 32 30.56 -23.38 -29.78
CA PHE A 32 31.53 -24.25 -30.45
C PHE A 32 31.00 -25.67 -30.78
N LEU A 33 29.91 -26.10 -30.16
CA LEU A 33 29.32 -27.42 -30.33
C LEU A 33 28.47 -27.51 -31.63
N LEU A 34 27.77 -26.48 -31.99
CA LEU A 34 26.89 -26.46 -33.16
C LEU A 34 27.65 -26.64 -34.48
N PRO A 35 28.78 -25.92 -34.70
CA PRO A 35 29.59 -26.13 -35.93
C PRO A 35 30.14 -27.58 -36.06
N LEU A 36 30.55 -28.19 -34.94
CA LEU A 36 31.04 -29.56 -34.93
C LEU A 36 29.96 -30.59 -35.27
N LEU A 37 28.76 -30.43 -34.74
CA LEU A 37 27.60 -31.26 -35.06
C LEU A 37 27.18 -31.13 -36.54
N LEU A 38 27.22 -29.91 -37.08
CA LEU A 38 26.90 -29.65 -38.47
C LEU A 38 27.95 -30.25 -39.41
N GLN A 39 29.22 -30.24 -39.04
CA GLN A 39 30.29 -30.86 -39.81
C GLN A 39 30.17 -32.38 -39.83
N GLU A 40 29.90 -33.02 -38.68
CA GLU A 40 29.67 -34.46 -38.56
C GLU A 40 28.46 -34.89 -39.40
N LYS A 41 27.39 -34.13 -39.39
CA LYS A 41 26.19 -34.33 -40.23
C LYS A 41 26.53 -34.31 -41.72
N ARG A 42 27.37 -33.37 -42.19
CA ARG A 42 27.81 -33.29 -43.60
C ARG A 42 28.65 -34.54 -43.98
N ASN A 43 29.58 -34.96 -43.13
CA ASN A 43 30.39 -36.14 -43.36
C ASN A 43 29.52 -37.40 -43.48
N LEU A 44 28.52 -37.54 -42.62
CA LEU A 44 27.61 -38.68 -42.61
C LEU A 44 26.72 -38.68 -43.87
N LEU A 45 26.24 -37.54 -44.33
CA LEU A 45 25.48 -37.44 -45.58
C LEU A 45 26.30 -37.78 -46.79
N GLY A 46 27.61 -37.44 -46.79
CA GLY A 46 28.55 -37.85 -47.82
C GLY A 46 28.72 -39.37 -47.86
N GLN A 47 28.90 -40.00 -46.72
CA GLN A 47 29.00 -41.45 -46.60
C GLN A 47 27.73 -42.20 -47.06
N ILE A 48 26.55 -41.66 -46.71
CA ILE A 48 25.26 -42.20 -47.19
C ILE A 48 25.18 -42.16 -48.76
N ALA A 49 25.64 -41.06 -49.36
CA ALA A 49 25.64 -40.94 -50.81
C ALA A 49 26.59 -41.96 -51.48
N GLU A 50 27.76 -42.17 -50.91
CA GLU A 50 28.74 -43.10 -51.39
C GLU A 50 28.27 -44.57 -51.30
N VAL A 51 27.65 -44.94 -50.16
CA VAL A 51 27.07 -46.28 -49.93
C VAL A 51 25.87 -46.52 -50.84
N LYS A 52 25.04 -45.52 -51.13
CA LYS A 52 23.95 -45.60 -52.08
C LYS A 52 24.48 -45.86 -53.49
N PHE A 53 25.56 -45.21 -53.86
CA PHE A 53 26.18 -45.43 -55.16
C PHE A 53 26.73 -46.87 -55.33
N ASN A 54 27.28 -47.45 -54.28
CA ASN A 54 27.81 -48.80 -54.26
C ASN A 54 26.76 -49.92 -54.04
N ASN A 55 25.48 -49.59 -53.89
CA ASN A 55 24.32 -50.49 -53.77
C ASN A 55 24.41 -51.48 -52.57
N ASP A 56 25.03 -51.02 -51.46
CA ASP A 56 25.20 -51.83 -50.23
C ASP A 56 24.06 -51.48 -49.22
N ASN A 57 23.00 -52.27 -49.26
CA ASN A 57 21.79 -52.04 -48.49
C ASN A 57 21.98 -52.15 -46.95
N ASN A 58 22.88 -52.95 -46.45
CA ASN A 58 23.11 -53.15 -45.01
C ASN A 58 23.81 -51.92 -44.40
N ASN A 59 24.83 -51.43 -45.06
CA ASN A 59 25.52 -50.21 -44.65
C ASN A 59 24.65 -48.97 -44.78
N LEU A 60 23.75 -48.96 -45.76
CA LEU A 60 22.82 -47.86 -45.97
C LEU A 60 21.84 -47.67 -44.82
N GLN A 61 21.24 -48.76 -44.29
CA GLN A 61 20.32 -48.71 -43.13
C GLN A 61 21.03 -48.21 -41.87
N PHE A 62 22.24 -48.67 -41.62
CA PHE A 62 23.04 -48.23 -40.48
C PHE A 62 23.33 -46.71 -40.54
N LEU A 63 23.79 -46.22 -41.65
CA LEU A 63 24.07 -44.78 -41.86
C LEU A 63 22.81 -43.92 -41.78
N GLN A 64 21.67 -44.41 -42.24
CA GLN A 64 20.40 -43.73 -42.13
C GLN A 64 19.97 -43.63 -40.63
N GLN A 65 20.15 -44.69 -39.84
CA GLN A 65 19.84 -44.67 -38.43
C GLN A 65 20.72 -43.65 -37.69
N GLN A 66 22.02 -43.60 -38.00
CA GLN A 66 22.92 -42.61 -37.40
C GLN A 66 22.52 -41.18 -37.78
N SER A 67 22.15 -40.95 -39.03
CA SER A 67 21.65 -39.65 -39.48
C SER A 67 20.40 -39.19 -38.71
N GLN A 68 19.49 -40.13 -38.42
CA GLN A 68 18.31 -39.82 -37.61
C GLN A 68 18.69 -39.48 -36.15
N GLN A 69 19.63 -40.19 -35.55
CA GLN A 69 20.12 -39.87 -34.21
C GLN A 69 20.78 -38.51 -34.16
N LEU A 70 21.58 -38.15 -35.17
CA LEU A 70 22.22 -36.84 -35.24
C LEU A 70 21.19 -35.69 -35.39
N ASN A 71 20.19 -35.90 -36.21
CA ASN A 71 19.07 -34.93 -36.35
C ASN A 71 18.30 -34.76 -35.03
N ASN A 72 18.16 -35.82 -34.23
CA ASN A 72 17.48 -35.75 -32.93
C ASN A 72 18.31 -34.99 -31.91
N LEU A 73 19.63 -35.22 -31.85
CA LEU A 73 20.57 -34.48 -31.03
C LEU A 73 20.60 -32.98 -31.41
N GLU A 74 20.61 -32.64 -32.66
CA GLU A 74 20.57 -31.29 -33.17
C GLU A 74 19.29 -30.55 -32.68
N ARG A 75 18.12 -31.22 -32.74
CA ARG A 75 16.88 -30.68 -32.25
C ARG A 75 16.88 -30.45 -30.73
N GLN A 76 17.48 -31.41 -29.96
CA GLN A 76 17.62 -31.26 -28.52
C GLN A 76 18.54 -30.09 -28.16
N PHE A 77 19.67 -29.98 -28.87
CA PHE A 77 20.60 -28.86 -28.70
C PHE A 77 19.93 -27.50 -28.95
N GLN A 78 19.20 -27.38 -30.06
CA GLN A 78 18.47 -26.13 -30.36
C GLN A 78 17.42 -25.78 -29.32
N ARG A 79 16.72 -26.79 -28.74
CA ARG A 79 15.79 -26.58 -27.62
C ARG A 79 16.53 -26.11 -26.37
N GLY A 80 17.66 -26.73 -26.06
CA GLY A 80 18.53 -26.32 -24.94
C GLY A 80 18.99 -24.88 -25.08
N GLN A 81 19.47 -24.50 -26.28
CA GLN A 81 19.92 -23.14 -26.59
C GLN A 81 18.80 -22.11 -26.33
N LYS A 82 17.59 -22.36 -26.86
CA LYS A 82 16.44 -21.46 -26.61
C LYS A 82 16.08 -21.31 -25.13
N THR A 83 16.32 -22.37 -24.35
CA THR A 83 16.09 -22.32 -22.90
C THR A 83 17.15 -21.48 -22.20
N VAL A 84 18.42 -21.62 -22.60
CA VAL A 84 19.52 -20.78 -22.09
C VAL A 84 19.28 -19.30 -22.40
N ASP A 85 18.91 -18.97 -23.64
CA ASP A 85 18.62 -17.60 -24.03
C ASP A 85 17.47 -16.99 -23.19
N LYS A 86 16.42 -17.76 -22.94
CA LYS A 86 15.31 -17.33 -22.06
C LYS A 86 15.76 -17.10 -20.61
N LEU A 87 16.64 -17.94 -20.09
CA LEU A 87 17.19 -17.80 -18.73
C LEU A 87 18.10 -16.58 -18.64
N GLN A 88 18.96 -16.35 -19.61
CA GLN A 88 19.81 -15.16 -19.68
C GLN A 88 18.98 -13.88 -19.69
N HIS A 89 17.92 -13.82 -20.51
CA HIS A 89 17.01 -12.67 -20.53
C HIS A 89 16.33 -12.46 -19.17
N LYS A 90 15.91 -13.55 -18.47
CA LYS A 90 15.32 -13.43 -17.12
C LYS A 90 16.31 -12.89 -16.12
N ILE A 91 17.56 -13.39 -16.14
CA ILE A 91 18.63 -12.89 -15.24
C ILE A 91 18.85 -11.40 -15.46
N GLN A 92 19.01 -10.98 -16.70
CA GLN A 92 19.24 -9.58 -17.03
C GLN A 92 18.08 -8.66 -16.59
N THR A 93 16.84 -9.15 -16.72
CA THR A 93 15.65 -8.44 -16.23
C THR A 93 15.66 -8.33 -14.69
N GLN A 94 16.09 -9.39 -14.00
CA GLN A 94 16.16 -9.44 -12.54
C GLN A 94 17.26 -8.48 -12.02
N ASP A 95 18.44 -8.48 -12.66
CA ASP A 95 19.54 -7.57 -12.33
C ASP A 95 19.12 -6.10 -12.48
N THR A 96 18.40 -5.78 -13.56
CA THR A 96 17.88 -4.43 -13.79
C THR A 96 16.90 -4.01 -12.68
N ARG A 97 16.01 -4.92 -12.26
CA ARG A 97 15.07 -4.67 -11.14
C ARG A 97 15.82 -4.47 -9.83
N GLN A 98 16.82 -5.30 -9.57
CA GLN A 98 17.61 -5.22 -8.34
C GLN A 98 18.39 -3.89 -8.25
N ASN A 99 19.00 -3.46 -9.34
CA ASN A 99 19.68 -2.16 -9.42
C ASN A 99 18.70 -0.98 -9.21
N LEU A 100 17.47 -1.08 -9.74
CA LEU A 100 16.44 -0.07 -9.50
C LEU A 100 16.01 0.00 -8.02
N ILE A 101 15.87 -1.15 -7.35
CA ILE A 101 15.55 -1.22 -5.93
C ILE A 101 16.68 -0.61 -5.09
N LEU A 102 17.93 -0.96 -5.38
CA LEU A 102 19.11 -0.40 -4.70
C LEU A 102 19.19 1.13 -4.86
N SER A 103 18.92 1.65 -6.06
CA SER A 103 18.90 3.09 -6.30
C SER A 103 17.78 3.82 -5.56
N LYS A 104 16.62 3.20 -5.43
CA LYS A 104 15.51 3.75 -4.62
C LYS A 104 15.83 3.71 -3.13
N SER A 105 16.40 2.61 -2.66
CA SER A 105 16.80 2.46 -1.25
C SER A 105 17.85 3.51 -0.85
N SER A 106 18.87 3.76 -1.70
CA SER A 106 19.87 4.80 -1.41
C SER A 106 19.26 6.20 -1.36
N LYS A 107 18.29 6.52 -2.25
CA LYS A 107 17.57 7.80 -2.19
C LYS A 107 16.76 7.94 -0.90
N GLN A 108 16.09 6.87 -0.47
CA GLN A 108 15.35 6.87 0.80
C GLN A 108 16.29 7.05 2.00
N SER A 109 17.44 6.37 2.03
CA SER A 109 18.44 6.55 3.09
C SER A 109 18.92 7.99 3.19
N ASN A 110 19.20 8.64 2.07
CA ASN A 110 19.59 10.05 2.04
C ASN A 110 18.46 10.97 2.56
N GLN A 111 17.19 10.66 2.23
CA GLN A 111 16.07 11.43 2.77
C GLN A 111 15.90 11.24 4.28
N ILE A 112 16.10 10.03 4.78
CA ILE A 112 16.07 9.73 6.22
C ILE A 112 17.14 10.51 6.94
N SER A 113 18.39 10.48 6.47
CA SER A 113 19.49 11.25 7.06
C SER A 113 19.20 12.76 7.10
N LEU A 114 18.63 13.30 6.02
CA LEU A 114 18.25 14.72 5.98
C LEU A 114 17.13 15.06 7.00
N LEU A 115 16.19 14.12 7.21
CA LEU A 115 15.13 14.29 8.21
C LEU A 115 15.69 14.17 9.63
N GLU A 116 16.62 13.27 9.88
CA GLU A 116 17.32 13.13 11.17
C GLU A 116 18.07 14.42 11.53
N ASP A 117 18.82 15.01 10.58
CA ASP A 117 19.49 16.29 10.78
C ASP A 117 18.49 17.41 11.10
N ARG A 118 17.36 17.45 10.42
CA ARG A 118 16.28 18.40 10.72
C ARG A 118 15.70 18.19 12.11
N ILE A 119 15.43 16.95 12.50
CA ILE A 119 14.93 16.61 13.84
C ILE A 119 15.95 17.06 14.90
N ASN A 120 17.23 16.75 14.72
CA ASN A 120 18.29 17.16 15.63
C ASN A 120 18.36 18.69 15.74
N SER A 121 18.28 19.40 14.61
CA SER A 121 18.30 20.87 14.60
C SER A 121 17.09 21.48 15.33
N ILE A 122 15.92 20.85 15.20
CA ILE A 122 14.70 21.24 15.92
C ILE A 122 14.86 20.95 17.42
N GLN A 123 15.37 19.79 17.80
CA GLN A 123 15.61 19.43 19.19
C GLN A 123 16.59 20.39 19.88
N GLU A 124 17.66 20.80 19.22
CA GLU A 124 18.60 21.80 19.76
C GLU A 124 17.92 23.17 19.93
N ARG A 125 17.06 23.57 18.98
CA ARG A 125 16.26 24.79 19.11
C ARG A 125 15.29 24.71 20.29
N PHE A 126 14.68 23.56 20.54
CA PHE A 126 13.81 23.35 21.71
C PHE A 126 14.58 23.38 23.03
N LYS A 127 15.83 22.90 23.08
CA LYS A 127 16.67 23.00 24.28
C LYS A 127 17.06 24.44 24.62
N SER A 128 17.16 25.30 23.61
CA SER A 128 17.53 26.73 23.78
C SER A 128 16.33 27.64 24.08
N VAL A 129 15.09 27.15 23.97
CA VAL A 129 13.90 27.87 24.41
C VAL A 129 13.85 27.78 25.93
N PRO A 130 13.97 28.92 26.67
CA PRO A 130 13.79 28.89 28.11
C PRO A 130 12.39 28.31 28.35
N SER A 131 12.35 27.17 29.04
CA SER A 131 11.13 26.50 29.41
C SER A 131 10.38 27.35 30.44
N LYS A 132 9.74 28.44 30.02
CA LYS A 132 8.48 28.79 30.60
C LYS A 132 7.53 27.65 30.24
N VAL A 133 7.60 26.56 31.00
CA VAL A 133 6.54 25.58 31.06
C VAL A 133 5.33 26.36 31.55
N VAL A 134 4.60 26.97 30.64
CA VAL A 134 3.21 27.31 30.90
C VAL A 134 2.59 25.96 31.17
N PRO A 135 2.10 25.69 32.39
CA PRO A 135 1.43 24.42 32.67
C PRO A 135 0.42 24.27 31.55
N ILE A 136 0.50 23.18 30.80
CA ILE A 136 -0.52 22.83 29.80
C ILE A 136 -1.79 22.71 30.65
N GLN A 137 -2.54 23.83 30.75
CA GLN A 137 -3.85 23.82 31.37
C GLN A 137 -4.59 22.72 30.64
N ARG A 138 -5.15 21.81 31.39
CA ARG A 138 -5.86 20.62 30.89
C ARG A 138 -6.95 21.10 29.94
N ARG A 139 -6.59 21.31 28.65
CA ARG A 139 -7.52 21.81 27.63
C ARG A 139 -8.21 20.65 26.99
N THR A 140 -9.50 20.78 26.86
CA THR A 140 -10.37 19.86 26.15
C THR A 140 -10.83 20.47 24.84
N LEU A 141 -10.76 19.75 23.73
CA LEU A 141 -11.39 20.12 22.48
C LEU A 141 -12.77 19.44 22.42
N LEU A 142 -13.83 20.25 22.37
CA LEU A 142 -15.16 19.79 22.02
C LEU A 142 -15.36 19.97 20.51
N ALA A 143 -15.47 18.87 19.80
CA ALA A 143 -15.67 18.85 18.34
C ALA A 143 -17.04 18.26 18.02
N ILE A 144 -17.90 19.06 17.40
CA ILE A 144 -19.29 18.71 17.12
C ILE A 144 -19.50 18.55 15.62
N ASP A 145 -19.86 17.35 15.20
CA ASP A 145 -20.52 17.10 13.93
C ASP A 145 -21.99 17.46 14.10
N SER A 146 -22.35 18.64 13.59
CA SER A 146 -23.71 19.18 13.76
C SER A 146 -24.78 18.28 13.16
N ALA A 147 -24.54 17.72 11.98
CA ALA A 147 -25.53 16.88 11.30
C ALA A 147 -25.79 15.59 12.06
N ASN A 148 -24.72 14.97 12.58
CA ASN A 148 -24.80 13.72 13.33
C ASN A 148 -25.47 13.95 14.71
N LEU A 149 -25.04 14.99 15.44
CA LEU A 149 -25.61 15.32 16.74
C LEU A 149 -27.09 15.71 16.65
N ASP A 150 -27.46 16.58 15.68
CA ASP A 150 -28.84 17.00 15.48
C ASP A 150 -29.72 15.84 15.02
N GLY A 151 -29.20 14.94 14.18
CA GLY A 151 -29.88 13.70 13.78
C GLY A 151 -30.16 12.78 14.99
N ALA A 152 -29.15 12.57 15.83
CA ALA A 152 -29.27 11.78 17.05
C ALA A 152 -30.27 12.41 18.04
N ALA A 153 -30.20 13.71 18.27
CA ALA A 153 -31.12 14.43 19.15
C ALA A 153 -32.58 14.33 18.65
N LYS A 154 -32.77 14.49 17.33
CA LYS A 154 -34.08 14.38 16.70
C LYS A 154 -34.71 12.99 16.88
N SER A 155 -33.91 11.92 16.80
CA SER A 155 -34.40 10.55 17.04
C SER A 155 -34.82 10.32 18.49
N LEU A 156 -34.27 11.09 19.43
CA LEU A 156 -34.63 11.10 20.84
C LEU A 156 -35.75 12.08 21.17
N ASN A 157 -36.34 12.73 20.17
CA ASN A 157 -37.33 13.78 20.34
C ASN A 157 -36.85 14.92 21.28
N MET A 158 -35.55 15.25 21.21
CA MET A 158 -34.95 16.30 21.98
C MET A 158 -34.32 17.37 21.08
N LYS A 159 -34.08 18.56 21.64
CA LYS A 159 -33.33 19.62 21.01
C LYS A 159 -32.11 19.93 21.87
N VAL A 160 -30.92 19.91 21.26
CA VAL A 160 -29.68 20.21 21.98
C VAL A 160 -29.61 21.72 22.28
N ASP A 161 -29.41 22.04 23.55
CA ASP A 161 -28.96 23.34 24.01
C ASP A 161 -27.43 23.40 24.00
N TYR A 162 -26.88 24.12 23.04
CA TYR A 162 -25.42 24.18 22.82
C TYR A 162 -24.70 24.90 23.99
N GLU A 163 -25.33 25.84 24.67
CA GLU A 163 -24.75 26.45 25.86
C GLU A 163 -24.63 25.44 27.01
N ARG A 164 -25.69 24.67 27.25
CA ARG A 164 -25.71 23.63 28.27
C ARG A 164 -24.73 22.49 27.92
N LEU A 165 -24.67 22.07 26.66
CA LEU A 165 -23.71 21.06 26.23
C LEU A 165 -22.25 21.50 26.48
N LYS A 166 -21.92 22.74 26.13
CA LYS A 166 -20.60 23.31 26.40
C LYS A 166 -20.30 23.37 27.90
N ARG A 167 -21.28 23.75 28.70
CA ARG A 167 -21.17 23.80 30.17
C ARG A 167 -20.94 22.40 30.73
N TYR A 168 -21.70 21.41 30.29
CA TYR A 168 -21.54 20.02 30.69
C TYR A 168 -20.11 19.52 30.45
N VAL A 169 -19.60 19.69 29.22
CA VAL A 169 -18.25 19.27 28.87
C VAL A 169 -17.18 20.02 29.68
N ASN A 170 -17.38 21.32 29.91
CA ASN A 170 -16.45 22.12 30.71
C ASN A 170 -16.38 21.65 32.20
N VAL A 171 -17.51 21.27 32.75
CA VAL A 171 -17.59 20.79 34.16
C VAL A 171 -16.91 19.44 34.29
N HIS A 172 -17.11 18.53 33.35
CA HIS A 172 -16.62 17.16 33.46
C HIS A 172 -15.16 16.99 32.97
N PHE A 173 -14.74 17.77 31.98
CA PHE A 173 -13.42 17.60 31.33
C PHE A 173 -12.51 18.83 31.44
N GLY A 174 -13.00 19.91 32.09
CA GLY A 174 -12.22 21.12 32.32
C GLY A 174 -12.20 22.09 31.16
N SER A 175 -11.35 23.13 31.25
CA SER A 175 -11.25 24.22 30.27
C SER A 175 -11.26 23.71 28.85
N LEU A 176 -12.19 24.24 28.03
CA LEU A 176 -12.42 23.71 26.67
C LEU A 176 -12.37 24.81 25.60
N GLU A 177 -12.00 24.40 24.41
CA GLU A 177 -12.26 25.05 23.15
C GLU A 177 -13.37 24.25 22.44
N ALA A 178 -14.41 24.94 21.97
CA ALA A 178 -15.55 24.30 21.32
C ALA A 178 -15.59 24.66 19.84
N ARG A 179 -15.59 23.65 19.00
CA ARG A 179 -15.70 23.76 17.54
C ARG A 179 -16.93 23.02 17.05
N ILE A 180 -17.69 23.64 16.15
CA ILE A 180 -18.82 23.00 15.50
C ILE A 180 -18.66 23.04 13.98
N TYR A 181 -18.88 21.91 13.34
CA TYR A 181 -18.72 21.70 11.90
C TYR A 181 -20.10 21.56 11.26
N VAL A 182 -20.37 22.43 10.29
CA VAL A 182 -21.73 22.64 9.76
C VAL A 182 -21.73 22.82 8.25
N GLY A 183 -22.65 22.17 7.56
CA GLY A 183 -22.98 22.50 6.17
C GLY A 183 -23.63 23.87 6.06
N LYS A 184 -23.09 24.77 5.22
CA LYS A 184 -23.60 26.12 5.01
C LYS A 184 -24.47 26.17 3.76
N TYR A 185 -25.73 26.55 3.94
CA TYR A 185 -26.66 26.87 2.84
C TYR A 185 -26.50 28.30 2.37
N ASP A 186 -26.54 28.52 1.08
CA ASP A 186 -26.54 29.87 0.52
C ASP A 186 -27.81 30.59 0.91
N ASN A 187 -27.63 31.87 1.33
CA ASN A 187 -28.72 32.81 1.64
C ASN A 187 -29.70 32.44 2.78
N SER A 188 -29.36 31.50 3.66
CA SER A 188 -30.19 31.17 4.83
C SER A 188 -30.02 32.19 5.96
N SER A 189 -30.95 33.13 6.10
CA SER A 189 -30.98 34.08 7.21
C SER A 189 -31.11 33.39 8.58
N ARG A 190 -31.90 32.31 8.65
CA ARG A 190 -32.07 31.53 9.87
C ARG A 190 -30.73 30.89 10.31
N GLN A 191 -29.96 30.37 9.36
CA GLN A 191 -28.67 29.77 9.66
C GLN A 191 -27.64 30.82 10.12
N LYS A 192 -27.68 32.04 9.53
CA LYS A 192 -26.82 33.13 9.97
C LYS A 192 -27.10 33.56 11.43
N LEU A 193 -28.38 33.62 11.83
CA LEU A 193 -28.75 33.90 13.22
C LEU A 193 -28.27 32.82 14.17
N TRP A 194 -28.35 31.56 13.77
CA TRP A 194 -27.86 30.44 14.55
C TRP A 194 -26.32 30.43 14.68
N PHE A 195 -25.59 30.75 13.63
CA PHE A 195 -24.14 30.90 13.71
C PHE A 195 -23.75 32.04 14.67
N ASN A 196 -24.39 33.18 14.58
CA ASN A 196 -24.16 34.30 15.51
C ASN A 196 -24.44 33.88 16.97
N TYR A 197 -25.47 33.08 17.22
CA TYR A 197 -25.76 32.54 18.53
C TYR A 197 -24.62 31.61 19.03
N LEU A 198 -24.14 30.72 18.19
CA LEU A 198 -23.04 29.83 18.52
C LEU A 198 -21.74 30.58 18.83
N GLU A 199 -21.39 31.56 17.99
CA GLU A 199 -20.19 32.40 18.17
C GLU A 199 -20.26 33.19 19.46
N LYS A 200 -21.42 33.77 19.79
CA LYS A 200 -21.67 34.49 21.07
C LYS A 200 -21.48 33.56 22.29
N ASN A 201 -21.80 32.31 22.15
CA ASN A 201 -21.56 31.28 23.18
C ASN A 201 -20.15 30.71 23.14
N GLY A 202 -19.24 31.30 22.33
CA GLY A 202 -17.84 30.97 22.25
C GLY A 202 -17.54 29.63 21.54
N TYR A 203 -18.35 29.31 20.55
CA TYR A 203 -18.06 28.26 19.60
C TYR A 203 -17.26 28.81 18.41
N VAL A 204 -16.31 28.08 17.94
CA VAL A 204 -15.68 28.30 16.63
C VAL A 204 -16.51 27.57 15.57
N VAL A 205 -17.21 28.32 14.73
CA VAL A 205 -18.09 27.75 13.70
C VAL A 205 -17.30 27.53 12.42
N LYS A 206 -17.12 26.25 12.07
CA LYS A 206 -16.44 25.79 10.84
C LYS A 206 -17.52 25.42 9.82
N THR A 207 -17.54 26.11 8.69
CA THR A 207 -18.60 25.91 7.69
C THR A 207 -18.04 25.41 6.37
N LYS A 208 -18.79 24.53 5.71
CA LYS A 208 -18.55 24.07 4.34
C LYS A 208 -19.77 24.29 3.47
N PRO A 209 -19.64 24.85 2.26
CA PRO A 209 -20.77 24.99 1.35
C PRO A 209 -21.47 23.66 1.11
N VAL A 210 -22.77 23.66 1.14
CA VAL A 210 -23.60 22.50 0.82
C VAL A 210 -23.67 22.35 -0.70
N THR A 211 -23.41 21.16 -1.21
CA THR A 211 -23.60 20.83 -2.63
C THR A 211 -24.87 19.99 -2.79
N VAL A 212 -25.70 20.38 -3.75
CA VAL A 212 -26.95 19.70 -4.06
C VAL A 212 -26.74 18.81 -5.28
N TYR A 213 -26.94 17.50 -5.12
CA TYR A 213 -26.92 16.53 -6.20
C TYR A 213 -28.31 15.89 -6.34
N GLY A 214 -29.14 16.41 -7.27
CA GLY A 214 -30.53 15.97 -7.40
C GLY A 214 -31.30 16.21 -6.10
N ASN A 215 -31.85 15.16 -5.49
CA ASN A 215 -32.57 15.23 -4.21
C ASN A 215 -31.66 15.06 -2.97
N THR A 216 -30.34 14.89 -3.16
CA THR A 216 -29.40 14.68 -2.06
C THR A 216 -28.59 15.94 -1.79
N VAL A 217 -28.55 16.32 -0.52
CA VAL A 217 -27.81 17.48 -0.03
C VAL A 217 -26.62 16.97 0.78
N LYS A 218 -25.39 17.29 0.38
CA LYS A 218 -24.17 16.86 1.08
C LYS A 218 -23.23 18.05 1.33
N ALA A 219 -22.62 18.05 2.48
CA ALA A 219 -21.59 19.03 2.84
C ALA A 219 -20.22 18.42 3.15
N ASN A 220 -20.10 17.08 3.30
CA ASN A 220 -18.85 16.35 3.64
C ASN A 220 -18.00 17.09 4.70
N VAL A 221 -18.64 17.58 5.77
CA VAL A 221 -17.98 18.31 6.87
C VAL A 221 -17.15 17.38 7.76
N ASP A 222 -17.45 16.11 7.76
CA ASP A 222 -16.78 14.99 8.41
C ASP A 222 -15.29 14.95 8.09
N VAL A 223 -14.92 15.09 6.83
CA VAL A 223 -13.51 15.15 6.40
C VAL A 223 -12.81 16.39 6.97
N ASP A 224 -13.47 17.56 6.91
CA ASP A 224 -12.88 18.81 7.44
C ASP A 224 -12.73 18.75 8.95
N LEU A 225 -13.71 18.15 9.66
CA LEU A 225 -13.65 17.89 11.10
C LEU A 225 -12.45 16.96 11.42
N ALA A 226 -12.33 15.85 10.71
CA ALA A 226 -11.26 14.88 10.94
C ALA A 226 -9.88 15.51 10.72
N LEU A 227 -9.69 16.28 9.65
CA LEU A 227 -8.44 16.97 9.34
C LEU A 227 -8.10 18.04 10.38
N ASP A 228 -9.06 18.87 10.77
CA ASP A 228 -8.87 19.93 11.76
C ASP A 228 -8.51 19.35 13.15
N ILE A 229 -9.19 18.28 13.58
CA ILE A 229 -8.85 17.61 14.85
C ILE A 229 -7.48 16.92 14.75
N ARG A 230 -7.15 16.29 13.63
CA ARG A 230 -5.85 15.66 13.42
C ARG A 230 -4.71 16.67 13.53
N GLU A 231 -4.89 17.87 12.97
CA GLU A 231 -3.88 18.93 12.96
C GLU A 231 -3.74 19.62 14.33
N HIS A 232 -4.86 19.91 14.98
CA HIS A 232 -4.88 20.74 16.18
C HIS A 232 -5.10 19.95 17.49
N GLY A 233 -5.63 18.73 17.40
CA GLY A 233 -5.95 17.88 18.55
C GLY A 233 -4.76 17.61 19.47
N VAL A 234 -3.54 17.59 18.90
CA VAL A 234 -2.28 17.42 19.66
C VAL A 234 -2.04 18.50 20.73
N ASN A 235 -2.73 19.65 20.63
CA ASN A 235 -2.64 20.73 21.60
C ASN A 235 -3.57 20.52 22.80
N PHE A 236 -4.36 19.45 22.83
CA PHE A 236 -5.35 19.16 23.84
C PHE A 236 -5.02 17.86 24.58
N LYS A 237 -5.43 17.76 25.82
CA LYS A 237 -5.33 16.51 26.60
C LYS A 237 -6.48 15.58 26.29
N ASN A 238 -7.66 16.14 26.05
CA ASN A 238 -8.88 15.41 25.76
C ASN A 238 -9.52 15.94 24.48
N VAL A 239 -10.14 15.04 23.72
CA VAL A 239 -11.04 15.39 22.61
C VAL A 239 -12.39 14.75 22.90
N VAL A 240 -13.42 15.60 22.98
CA VAL A 240 -14.82 15.16 23.04
C VAL A 240 -15.40 15.27 21.65
N LEU A 241 -15.62 14.14 21.02
CA LEU A 241 -16.20 14.02 19.68
C LEU A 241 -17.71 13.78 19.79
N CYS A 242 -18.51 14.76 19.36
CA CYS A 242 -19.96 14.62 19.29
C CYS A 242 -20.35 14.08 17.90
N SER A 243 -20.19 12.79 17.72
CA SER A 243 -20.62 12.03 16.53
C SER A 243 -20.65 10.53 16.84
N GLY A 244 -21.61 9.82 16.24
CA GLY A 244 -21.67 8.36 16.29
C GLY A 244 -21.17 7.69 15.03
N ASP A 245 -20.62 8.45 14.07
CA ASP A 245 -20.21 7.94 12.77
C ASP A 245 -18.93 7.12 12.86
N GLY A 246 -18.99 5.88 12.34
CA GLY A 246 -17.86 4.95 12.29
C GLY A 246 -16.69 5.43 11.45
N ASP A 247 -16.89 6.37 10.56
CA ASP A 247 -15.83 6.91 9.70
C ASP A 247 -14.78 7.69 10.51
N TYR A 248 -15.10 8.07 11.75
CA TYR A 248 -14.14 8.68 12.68
C TYR A 248 -13.24 7.67 13.43
N LEU A 249 -13.45 6.37 13.29
CA LEU A 249 -12.63 5.35 13.96
C LEU A 249 -11.12 5.53 13.74
N PRO A 250 -10.62 5.73 12.50
CA PRO A 250 -9.19 5.94 12.27
C PRO A 250 -8.64 7.21 12.95
N LEU A 251 -9.46 8.26 13.07
CA LEU A 251 -9.09 9.47 13.78
C LEU A 251 -8.93 9.21 15.28
N VAL A 252 -9.87 8.47 15.88
CA VAL A 252 -9.83 8.09 17.32
C VAL A 252 -8.58 7.29 17.62
N GLU A 253 -8.28 6.26 16.82
CA GLU A 253 -7.08 5.44 16.97
C GLU A 253 -5.79 6.27 16.86
N GLN A 254 -5.74 7.20 15.93
CA GLN A 254 -4.59 8.08 15.74
C GLN A 254 -4.39 9.01 16.94
N LEU A 255 -5.44 9.63 17.48
CA LEU A 255 -5.37 10.51 18.64
C LEU A 255 -4.91 9.77 19.90
N GLN A 256 -5.46 8.56 20.13
CA GLN A 256 -5.05 7.69 21.22
C GLN A 256 -3.58 7.28 21.11
N GLY A 257 -3.11 6.98 19.90
CA GLY A 257 -1.69 6.72 19.62
C GLY A 257 -0.76 7.90 19.95
N LEU A 258 -1.30 9.12 19.98
CA LEU A 258 -0.59 10.35 20.41
C LEU A 258 -0.77 10.65 21.92
N GLY A 259 -1.43 9.75 22.66
CA GLY A 259 -1.68 9.92 24.10
C GLY A 259 -2.82 10.88 24.46
N ILE A 260 -3.70 11.19 23.51
CA ILE A 260 -4.86 12.06 23.70
C ILE A 260 -6.05 11.19 24.09
N LYS A 261 -6.73 11.52 25.20
CA LYS A 261 -7.95 10.85 25.60
C LYS A 261 -9.10 11.26 24.69
N VAL A 262 -9.77 10.28 24.06
CA VAL A 262 -10.93 10.53 23.20
C VAL A 262 -12.21 10.08 23.87
N ILE A 263 -13.14 11.02 24.04
CA ILE A 263 -14.47 10.82 24.57
C ILE A 263 -15.46 10.92 23.40
N VAL A 264 -16.25 9.89 23.17
CA VAL A 264 -17.33 9.93 22.17
C VAL A 264 -18.65 10.22 22.86
N LEU A 265 -19.33 11.29 22.44
CA LEU A 265 -20.65 11.68 22.91
C LEU A 265 -21.65 11.49 21.78
N ALA A 266 -22.53 10.50 21.89
CA ALA A 266 -23.47 10.16 20.83
C ALA A 266 -24.68 9.36 21.35
N SER A 267 -25.68 9.15 20.49
CA SER A 267 -26.84 8.32 20.82
C SER A 267 -26.57 6.84 20.56
N PRO A 268 -26.87 5.92 21.48
CA PRO A 268 -26.63 4.48 21.29
C PRO A 268 -27.26 3.91 20.00
N GLY A 269 -28.43 4.38 19.60
CA GLY A 269 -29.11 3.93 18.39
C GLY A 269 -28.52 4.47 17.08
N HIS A 270 -27.60 5.42 17.16
CA HIS A 270 -26.97 6.10 16.02
C HIS A 270 -25.44 6.06 16.09
N THR A 271 -24.89 5.20 16.93
CA THR A 271 -23.44 5.08 17.11
C THR A 271 -22.94 3.76 16.53
N ASN A 272 -21.91 3.83 15.72
CA ASN A 272 -21.18 2.64 15.28
C ASN A 272 -20.55 1.95 16.50
N HIS A 273 -20.78 0.66 16.65
CA HIS A 273 -20.34 -0.10 17.82
C HIS A 273 -18.80 -0.21 17.93
N PHE A 274 -18.08 -0.18 16.81
CA PHE A 274 -16.60 -0.15 16.84
C PHE A 274 -16.10 1.18 17.38
N LEU A 275 -16.70 2.31 16.95
CA LEU A 275 -16.36 3.63 17.47
C LEU A 275 -16.64 3.72 18.96
N GLN A 276 -17.81 3.22 19.41
CA GLN A 276 -18.17 3.18 20.83
C GLN A 276 -17.17 2.39 21.69
N ARG A 277 -16.71 1.24 21.18
CA ARG A 277 -15.76 0.38 21.91
C ARG A 277 -14.34 0.91 21.88
N GLN A 278 -13.95 1.62 20.84
CA GLN A 278 -12.61 2.17 20.69
C GLN A 278 -12.41 3.42 21.54
N ALA A 279 -13.45 4.21 21.77
CA ALA A 279 -13.36 5.41 22.60
C ALA A 279 -12.85 5.09 24.03
N ASP A 280 -12.00 5.96 24.60
CA ASP A 280 -11.57 5.85 25.98
C ASP A 280 -12.73 6.02 26.97
N GLU A 281 -13.74 6.78 26.55
CA GLU A 281 -14.98 6.99 27.27
C GLU A 281 -16.13 7.22 26.27
N TYR A 282 -17.27 6.60 26.54
CA TYR A 282 -18.48 6.79 25.76
C TYR A 282 -19.56 7.42 26.65
N ILE A 283 -20.11 8.56 26.20
CA ILE A 283 -21.21 9.27 26.87
C ILE A 283 -22.45 9.12 26.01
N SER A 284 -23.46 8.47 26.54
CA SER A 284 -24.74 8.38 25.88
C SER A 284 -25.52 9.70 25.98
N LEU A 285 -25.94 10.23 24.83
CA LEU A 285 -26.77 11.43 24.79
C LEU A 285 -28.09 11.26 25.58
N ILE A 286 -28.59 10.02 25.67
CA ILE A 286 -29.78 9.70 26.49
C ILE A 286 -29.52 9.97 27.96
N ASP A 287 -28.36 9.56 28.48
CA ASP A 287 -28.05 9.64 29.90
C ASP A 287 -27.91 11.09 30.39
N ILE A 288 -27.45 11.96 29.50
CA ILE A 288 -27.23 13.39 29.82
C ILE A 288 -28.35 14.32 29.26
N MET A 289 -29.41 13.75 28.68
CA MET A 289 -30.47 14.50 28.03
C MET A 289 -31.05 15.62 28.90
N GLY A 290 -31.28 15.37 30.18
CA GLY A 290 -31.78 16.35 31.14
C GLY A 290 -30.86 17.56 31.40
N GLU A 291 -29.55 17.37 31.14
CA GLU A 291 -28.54 18.40 31.34
C GLU A 291 -28.27 19.23 30.08
N VAL A 292 -28.45 18.64 28.89
CA VAL A 292 -28.05 19.24 27.59
C VAL A 292 -29.21 19.56 26.66
N SER A 293 -30.46 19.31 27.06
CA SER A 293 -31.63 19.65 26.25
C SER A 293 -32.27 20.99 26.64
N ASP A 294 -32.88 21.64 25.67
CA ASP A 294 -33.83 22.71 25.89
C ASP A 294 -35.12 22.08 26.48
N ARG A 295 -35.62 22.61 27.57
CA ARG A 295 -36.86 22.15 28.20
C ARG A 295 -38.08 22.61 27.43
#